data_84cf468114209c753615b35689b2e7d9
#
_entry.id   84cf468114209c753615b35689b2e7d9
#
_cell.length_a   1.000
_cell.length_b   1.000
_cell.length_c   1.000
_cell.angle_alpha   90.00
_cell.angle_beta   90.00
_cell.angle_gamma   90.00
#
_symmetry.space_group_name_H-M   'P 1'
#
loop_
_entity.id
_entity.type
_entity.pdbx_description
1 polymer ?
#
loop_
_entity_poly.entity_id
_entity_poly.type
_entity_poly.pdbx_seq_one_letter_code
_entity_poly.pdbx_strand_id
1 'polypeptide(L)'
;WNETMQKWCMYMSIDGDNWVSSICLLTADKIEGPYEYKGVVVYSGMNNPKVKMDLSHTDVYKVLGEGADLSRYQSTNESCINAIDPSIQTDDKGNMYMTYGSWSAGIYQIKLDPSTGLRDYSKTYETKLNESDAYYGVKIAGGFYCSGEGPYILKGKDFYYLFVSYGYL
;
A
#
# COMPACT_ATOMS: atom_id res chain seq x y z
N TRP A 1 -15.78 -7.82 0.25
CA TRP A 1 -16.98 -7.06 -0.14
C TRP A 1 -16.88 -5.61 0.33
N ASN A 2 -17.10 -4.64 -0.56
CA ASN A 2 -17.16 -3.22 -0.21
C ASN A 2 -18.64 -2.77 -0.15
N GLU A 3 -19.13 -2.49 1.06
CA GLU A 3 -20.52 -2.11 1.31
C GLU A 3 -20.91 -0.79 0.64
N THR A 4 -19.99 0.17 0.54
CA THR A 4 -20.29 1.47 -0.07
C THR A 4 -20.41 1.38 -1.58
N MET A 5 -19.52 0.61 -2.22
CA MET A 5 -19.53 0.41 -3.67
C MET A 5 -20.57 -0.65 -4.11
N GLN A 6 -21.01 -1.52 -3.20
CA GLN A 6 -21.78 -2.73 -3.52
C GLN A 6 -21.07 -3.59 -4.58
N LYS A 7 -19.75 -3.82 -4.37
CA LYS A 7 -18.88 -4.57 -5.27
C LYS A 7 -17.97 -5.51 -4.51
N TRP A 8 -17.64 -6.61 -5.12
CA TRP A 8 -16.51 -7.44 -4.76
C TRP A 8 -15.22 -6.74 -5.20
N CYS A 9 -14.29 -6.53 -4.26
CA CYS A 9 -13.02 -5.86 -4.50
C CYS A 9 -11.88 -6.86 -4.34
N MET A 10 -11.04 -6.96 -5.35
CA MET A 10 -9.80 -7.73 -5.35
C MET A 10 -8.62 -6.76 -5.39
N TYR A 11 -7.83 -6.75 -4.33
CA TYR A 11 -6.56 -6.02 -4.29
C TYR A 11 -5.46 -7.00 -4.64
N MET A 12 -4.73 -6.72 -5.70
CA MET A 12 -3.76 -7.64 -6.28
C MET A 12 -2.38 -6.99 -6.33
N SER A 13 -1.37 -7.70 -5.84
CA SER A 13 0.03 -7.33 -6.06
C SER A 13 0.44 -7.67 -7.48
N ILE A 14 1.08 -6.72 -8.14
CA ILE A 14 1.81 -6.93 -9.39
C ILE A 14 3.27 -6.75 -9.01
N ASP A 15 3.96 -7.86 -8.86
CA ASP A 15 5.36 -7.88 -8.42
C ASP A 15 6.30 -7.92 -9.61
N GLY A 16 7.28 -7.05 -9.58
CA GLY A 16 8.35 -6.96 -10.57
C GLY A 16 9.73 -7.19 -9.95
N ASP A 17 10.78 -6.90 -10.71
CA ASP A 17 12.16 -7.06 -10.25
C ASP A 17 12.52 -6.02 -9.19
N ASN A 18 13.06 -6.45 -8.05
CA ASN A 18 13.65 -5.61 -7.00
C ASN A 18 12.74 -4.45 -6.53
N TRP A 19 11.60 -4.76 -5.91
CA TRP A 19 10.64 -3.80 -5.35
C TRP A 19 9.90 -2.92 -6.38
N VAL A 20 10.07 -3.13 -7.66
CA VAL A 20 9.24 -2.49 -8.70
C VAL A 20 7.90 -3.20 -8.73
N SER A 21 7.06 -2.83 -7.79
CA SER A 21 5.77 -3.49 -7.58
C SER A 21 4.65 -2.46 -7.51
N SER A 22 3.44 -2.92 -7.66
CA SER A 22 2.25 -2.10 -7.44
C SER A 22 1.11 -2.95 -6.88
N ILE A 23 0.21 -2.29 -6.16
CA ILE A 23 -1.05 -2.88 -5.75
C ILE A 23 -2.16 -2.23 -6.54
N CYS A 24 -2.94 -3.03 -7.24
CA CYS A 24 -4.08 -2.56 -8.01
C CYS A 24 -5.41 -3.08 -7.46
N LEU A 25 -6.48 -2.36 -7.79
CA LEU A 25 -7.85 -2.72 -7.49
C LEU A 25 -8.55 -3.24 -8.75
N LEU A 26 -9.21 -4.37 -8.61
CA LEU A 26 -10.20 -4.89 -9.54
C LEU A 26 -11.52 -5.07 -8.82
N THR A 27 -12.64 -4.87 -9.52
CA THR A 27 -13.97 -5.03 -8.92
C THR A 27 -14.88 -5.90 -9.78
N ALA A 28 -15.85 -6.54 -9.15
CA ALA A 28 -16.87 -7.35 -9.81
C ALA A 28 -18.22 -7.23 -9.12
N ASP A 29 -19.30 -7.52 -9.85
CA ASP A 29 -20.67 -7.63 -9.29
C ASP A 29 -20.89 -8.94 -8.54
N LYS A 30 -20.13 -9.98 -8.90
CA LYS A 30 -20.18 -11.31 -8.28
C LYS A 30 -18.80 -11.72 -7.82
N ILE A 31 -18.72 -12.55 -6.78
CA ILE A 31 -17.44 -13.02 -6.24
C ILE A 31 -16.62 -13.81 -7.26
N GLU A 32 -17.28 -14.49 -8.19
CA GLU A 32 -16.64 -15.25 -9.27
C GLU A 32 -16.17 -14.35 -10.42
N GLY A 33 -16.51 -13.06 -10.40
CA GLY A 33 -16.22 -12.11 -11.48
C GLY A 33 -17.28 -12.09 -12.60
N PRO A 34 -16.93 -11.58 -13.80
CA PRO A 34 -15.60 -11.10 -14.17
C PRO A 34 -15.16 -9.86 -13.40
N TYR A 35 -13.87 -9.79 -13.08
CA TYR A 35 -13.28 -8.63 -12.43
C TYR A 35 -12.76 -7.62 -13.45
N GLU A 36 -13.08 -6.35 -13.23
CA GLU A 36 -12.64 -5.22 -14.03
C GLU A 36 -11.60 -4.39 -13.29
N TYR A 37 -10.52 -4.05 -13.98
CA TYR A 37 -9.48 -3.16 -13.46
C TYR A 37 -10.02 -1.75 -13.18
N LYS A 38 -9.68 -1.18 -12.01
CA LYS A 38 -10.11 0.17 -11.60
C LYS A 38 -8.95 1.15 -11.43
N GLY A 39 -7.77 0.68 -11.10
CA GLY A 39 -6.60 1.54 -10.96
C GLY A 39 -5.55 0.96 -10.02
N VAL A 40 -4.42 1.66 -9.94
CA VAL A 40 -3.37 1.36 -8.97
C VAL A 40 -3.62 2.15 -7.69
N VAL A 41 -3.36 1.52 -6.55
CA VAL A 41 -3.51 2.12 -5.21
C VAL A 41 -2.19 2.67 -4.70
N VAL A 42 -1.09 1.96 -4.98
CA VAL A 42 0.27 2.36 -4.57
C VAL A 42 1.30 1.72 -5.49
N TYR A 43 2.37 2.46 -5.74
CA TYR A 43 3.55 2.00 -6.48
C TYR A 43 4.75 1.92 -5.55
N SER A 44 5.71 1.06 -5.89
CA SER A 44 7.04 1.01 -5.25
C SER A 44 8.16 0.78 -6.27
N GLY A 45 9.40 0.88 -5.81
CA GLY A 45 10.57 0.65 -6.67
C GLY A 45 11.00 1.85 -7.49
N MET A 46 10.58 3.06 -7.13
CA MET A 46 11.01 4.30 -7.79
C MET A 46 12.54 4.52 -7.71
N ASN A 47 13.20 3.84 -6.77
CA ASN A 47 14.64 3.85 -6.54
C ASN A 47 15.37 2.67 -7.20
N ASN A 48 14.70 1.88 -8.01
CA ASN A 48 15.34 0.71 -8.62
C ASN A 48 16.45 1.13 -9.59
N PRO A 49 17.70 0.68 -9.40
CA PRO A 49 18.82 1.08 -10.26
C PRO A 49 18.78 0.44 -11.66
N LYS A 50 18.06 -0.68 -11.81
CA LYS A 50 18.00 -1.44 -13.07
C LYS A 50 16.77 -1.07 -13.93
N VAL A 51 15.68 -0.71 -13.27
CA VAL A 51 14.43 -0.37 -13.94
C VAL A 51 14.08 1.07 -13.63
N LYS A 52 14.29 1.96 -14.60
CA LYS A 52 13.92 3.37 -14.45
C LYS A 52 12.41 3.50 -14.64
N MET A 53 11.70 3.69 -13.55
CA MET A 53 10.24 3.93 -13.58
C MET A 53 9.94 5.32 -14.17
N ASP A 54 9.00 5.37 -15.10
CA ASP A 54 8.42 6.63 -15.55
C ASP A 54 7.38 7.13 -14.54
N LEU A 55 7.77 8.09 -13.73
CA LEU A 55 6.95 8.62 -12.66
C LEU A 55 5.70 9.38 -13.15
N SER A 56 5.67 9.79 -14.43
CA SER A 56 4.48 10.41 -15.03
C SER A 56 3.28 9.46 -15.12
N HIS A 57 3.55 8.15 -15.13
CA HIS A 57 2.53 7.10 -15.14
C HIS A 57 2.12 6.63 -13.74
N THR A 58 2.63 7.27 -12.68
CA THR A 58 2.30 6.99 -11.28
C THR A 58 1.44 8.10 -10.69
N ASP A 59 0.94 7.88 -9.48
CA ASP A 59 0.21 8.89 -8.72
C ASP A 59 1.11 9.73 -7.79
N VAL A 60 2.43 9.61 -7.91
CA VAL A 60 3.37 10.23 -6.97
C VAL A 60 3.21 11.73 -6.86
N TYR A 61 3.06 12.44 -7.98
CA TYR A 61 2.84 13.89 -7.97
C TYR A 61 1.43 14.28 -7.51
N LYS A 62 0.46 13.40 -7.70
CA LYS A 62 -0.88 13.61 -7.15
C LYS A 62 -0.90 13.53 -5.62
N VAL A 63 -0.06 12.66 -5.04
CA VAL A 63 0.07 12.48 -3.59
C VAL A 63 0.95 13.54 -2.96
N LEU A 64 2.12 13.82 -3.56
CA LEU A 64 3.15 14.68 -2.98
C LEU A 64 3.06 16.14 -3.44
N GLY A 65 2.29 16.41 -4.48
CA GLY A 65 2.19 17.72 -5.13
C GLY A 65 3.07 17.85 -6.37
N GLU A 66 2.65 18.67 -7.31
CA GLU A 66 3.44 19.01 -8.51
C GLU A 66 4.77 19.65 -8.11
N GLY A 67 5.87 19.16 -8.67
CA GLY A 67 7.22 19.67 -8.39
C GLY A 67 7.81 19.22 -7.05
N ALA A 68 7.20 18.24 -6.37
CA ALA A 68 7.76 17.67 -5.15
C ALA A 68 9.17 17.11 -5.39
N ASP A 69 10.06 17.27 -4.42
CA ASP A 69 11.37 16.63 -4.43
C ASP A 69 11.21 15.11 -4.22
N LEU A 70 11.58 14.36 -5.25
CA LEU A 70 11.49 12.89 -5.26
C LEU A 70 12.82 12.19 -4.93
N SER A 71 13.87 12.94 -4.55
CA SER A 71 15.21 12.40 -4.27
C SER A 71 15.17 11.25 -3.25
N ARG A 72 14.34 11.38 -2.20
CA ARG A 72 14.09 10.34 -1.21
C ARG A 72 13.57 9.04 -1.82
N TYR A 73 12.62 9.12 -2.73
CA TYR A 73 12.00 7.96 -3.37
C TYR A 73 12.86 7.34 -4.46
N GLN A 74 13.88 8.06 -4.89
CA GLN A 74 14.88 7.62 -5.86
C GLN A 74 16.19 7.17 -5.21
N SER A 75 16.32 7.33 -3.89
CA SER A 75 17.49 6.89 -3.12
C SER A 75 17.38 5.41 -2.76
N THR A 76 18.43 4.64 -3.07
CA THR A 76 18.53 3.23 -2.68
C THR A 76 18.72 3.02 -1.18
N ASN A 77 19.07 4.07 -0.44
CA ASN A 77 19.34 4.01 1.00
C ASN A 77 18.12 4.32 1.87
N GLU A 78 17.06 4.91 1.31
CA GLU A 78 16.00 5.49 2.12
C GLU A 78 14.63 4.84 1.93
N SER A 79 14.36 4.21 0.80
CA SER A 79 13.07 3.59 0.56
C SER A 79 13.17 2.26 -0.19
N CYS A 80 13.17 1.19 0.57
CA CYS A 80 13.04 -0.18 0.04
C CYS A 80 11.65 -0.75 0.37
N ILE A 81 10.63 0.09 0.34
CA ILE A 81 9.24 -0.35 0.54
C ILE A 81 8.82 -1.15 -0.67
N ASN A 82 8.20 -2.30 -0.42
CA ASN A 82 7.63 -3.14 -1.45
C ASN A 82 6.10 -3.07 -1.41
N ALA A 83 5.47 -2.66 -2.50
CA ALA A 83 4.02 -2.55 -2.62
C ALA A 83 3.42 -3.92 -2.98
N ILE A 84 3.42 -4.83 -2.01
CA ILE A 84 2.85 -6.18 -2.12
C ILE A 84 2.04 -6.54 -0.87
N ASP A 85 1.37 -7.68 -0.90
CA ASP A 85 0.64 -8.30 0.19
C ASP A 85 -0.45 -7.38 0.79
N PRO A 86 -1.40 -6.87 0.00
CA PRO A 86 -2.43 -5.99 0.52
C PRO A 86 -3.45 -6.73 1.41
N SER A 87 -3.78 -6.13 2.54
CA SER A 87 -4.87 -6.52 3.42
C SER A 87 -5.76 -5.32 3.71
N ILE A 88 -7.07 -5.50 3.59
CA ILE A 88 -8.04 -4.42 3.72
C ILE A 88 -8.79 -4.53 5.03
N GLN A 89 -8.92 -3.41 5.74
CA GLN A 89 -9.65 -3.31 6.99
C GLN A 89 -10.63 -2.13 6.94
N THR A 90 -11.77 -2.31 7.56
CA THR A 90 -12.73 -1.24 7.82
C THR A 90 -12.92 -1.08 9.32
N ASP A 91 -12.83 0.15 9.82
CA ASP A 91 -13.09 0.46 11.22
C ASP A 91 -14.60 0.63 11.51
N ASP A 92 -14.95 0.80 12.78
CA ASP A 92 -16.35 0.97 13.21
C ASP A 92 -17.03 2.24 12.70
N LYS A 93 -16.25 3.17 12.17
CA LYS A 93 -16.72 4.43 11.59
C LYS A 93 -16.88 4.35 10.08
N GLY A 94 -16.61 3.18 9.49
CA GLY A 94 -16.62 2.98 8.03
C GLY A 94 -15.38 3.50 7.31
N ASN A 95 -14.32 3.92 8.01
CA ASN A 95 -13.07 4.25 7.35
C ASN A 95 -12.40 2.97 6.87
N MET A 96 -11.90 3.02 5.64
CA MET A 96 -11.26 1.89 4.98
C MET A 96 -9.75 2.10 4.89
N TYR A 97 -8.99 1.07 5.17
CA TYR A 97 -7.52 1.11 5.18
C TYR A 97 -6.96 -0.08 4.42
N MET A 98 -5.83 0.13 3.76
CA MET A 98 -5.00 -0.94 3.20
C MET A 98 -3.70 -1.02 3.99
N THR A 99 -3.43 -2.19 4.52
CA THR A 99 -2.14 -2.55 5.13
C THR A 99 -1.37 -3.39 4.14
N TYR A 100 -0.10 -3.08 3.93
CA TYR A 100 0.73 -3.72 2.90
C TYR A 100 2.21 -3.59 3.21
N GLY A 101 3.05 -4.26 2.44
CA GLY A 101 4.50 -4.18 2.55
C GLY A 101 5.14 -5.48 2.97
N SER A 102 6.45 -5.54 2.83
CA SER A 102 7.24 -6.74 3.04
C SER A 102 8.68 -6.36 3.36
N TRP A 103 9.31 -7.12 4.27
CA TRP A 103 10.73 -7.10 4.60
C TRP A 103 11.31 -5.75 5.02
N SER A 104 12.38 -5.31 4.32
CA SER A 104 13.36 -4.31 4.75
C SER A 104 12.79 -3.00 5.28
N ALA A 105 11.78 -2.46 4.66
CA ALA A 105 11.20 -1.17 5.06
C ALA A 105 10.03 -1.31 6.03
N GLY A 106 9.43 -2.50 6.12
CA GLY A 106 8.35 -2.80 7.05
C GLY A 106 6.96 -2.75 6.42
N ILE A 107 5.97 -2.77 7.30
CA ILE A 107 4.55 -2.79 6.98
C ILE A 107 3.98 -1.39 7.14
N TYR A 108 3.27 -0.95 6.10
CA TYR A 108 2.67 0.37 6.01
C TYR A 108 1.15 0.28 5.91
N GLN A 109 0.50 1.37 6.24
CA GLN A 109 -0.95 1.52 6.14
C GLN A 109 -1.31 2.85 5.49
N ILE A 110 -2.20 2.82 4.50
CA ILE A 110 -2.80 3.99 3.89
C ILE A 110 -4.32 3.94 4.00
N LYS A 111 -4.93 5.12 4.02
CA LYS A 111 -6.38 5.25 3.97
C LYS A 111 -6.88 5.11 2.53
N LEU A 112 -7.99 4.39 2.38
CA LEU A 112 -8.72 4.24 1.13
C LEU A 112 -10.02 5.05 1.19
N ASP A 113 -10.49 5.47 0.03
CA ASP A 113 -11.83 6.03 -0.14
C ASP A 113 -12.84 4.88 -0.28
N PRO A 114 -13.77 4.70 0.66
CA PRO A 114 -14.73 3.61 0.60
C PRO A 114 -15.61 3.63 -0.64
N SER A 115 -15.84 4.81 -1.24
CA SER A 115 -16.69 4.97 -2.43
C SER A 115 -16.02 4.53 -3.73
N THR A 116 -14.70 4.47 -3.76
CA THR A 116 -13.93 4.09 -4.95
C THR A 116 -13.07 2.85 -4.73
N GLY A 117 -12.75 2.52 -3.46
CA GLY A 117 -11.80 1.48 -3.08
C GLY A 117 -10.33 1.84 -3.37
N LEU A 118 -10.05 2.99 -3.95
CA LEU A 118 -8.70 3.47 -4.25
C LEU A 118 -8.16 4.32 -3.08
N ARG A 119 -6.92 4.82 -3.23
CA ARG A 119 -6.30 5.72 -2.25
C ARG A 119 -7.20 6.94 -1.96
N ASP A 120 -7.36 7.27 -0.67
CA ASP A 120 -7.98 8.52 -0.25
C ASP A 120 -6.98 9.68 -0.39
N TYR A 121 -7.03 10.41 -1.50
CA TYR A 121 -6.14 11.54 -1.76
C TYR A 121 -6.42 12.77 -0.90
N SER A 122 -7.52 12.80 -0.14
CA SER A 122 -7.76 13.84 0.85
C SER A 122 -6.91 13.67 2.11
N LYS A 123 -6.38 12.43 2.33
CA LYS A 123 -5.53 12.10 3.45
C LYS A 123 -4.06 12.28 3.08
N THR A 124 -3.41 13.22 3.73
CA THR A 124 -1.97 13.46 3.62
C THR A 124 -1.21 12.86 4.80
N TYR A 125 0.04 12.50 4.56
CA TYR A 125 0.98 12.01 5.57
C TYR A 125 2.24 12.87 5.54
N GLU A 126 2.92 12.95 6.68
CA GLU A 126 4.25 13.56 6.77
C GLU A 126 5.32 12.47 6.77
N THR A 127 6.49 12.77 6.20
CA THR A 127 7.63 11.88 6.34
C THR A 127 8.28 12.07 7.71
N LYS A 128 8.20 11.03 8.55
CA LYS A 128 8.82 10.97 9.87
C LYS A 128 9.56 9.64 10.01
N LEU A 129 10.82 9.72 10.41
CA LEU A 129 11.68 8.54 10.53
C LEU A 129 11.02 7.47 11.41
N ASN A 130 10.88 6.26 10.86
CA ASN A 130 10.28 5.09 11.49
C ASN A 130 8.79 5.18 11.90
N GLU A 131 8.10 6.26 11.52
CA GLU A 131 6.69 6.45 11.87
C GLU A 131 5.79 6.51 10.63
N SER A 132 6.22 7.27 9.63
CA SER A 132 5.39 7.51 8.44
C SER A 132 6.22 8.00 7.27
N ASP A 133 5.63 7.86 6.08
CA ASP A 133 6.16 8.36 4.83
C ASP A 133 5.04 9.09 4.07
N ALA A 134 5.38 10.22 3.46
CA ALA A 134 4.40 11.06 2.79
C ALA A 134 3.66 10.34 1.65
N TYR A 135 4.35 9.44 0.93
CA TYR A 135 3.73 8.65 -0.13
C TYR A 135 3.20 7.30 0.38
N TYR A 136 3.96 6.59 1.22
CA TYR A 136 3.65 5.22 1.63
C TYR A 136 2.73 5.13 2.85
N GLY A 137 2.48 6.21 3.58
CA GLY A 137 1.55 6.25 4.72
C GLY A 137 2.20 5.99 6.07
N VAL A 138 1.43 5.45 7.00
CA VAL A 138 1.89 5.18 8.38
C VAL A 138 2.61 3.84 8.44
N LYS A 139 3.81 3.80 9.00
CA LYS A 139 4.52 2.56 9.31
C LYS A 139 3.96 1.95 10.59
N ILE A 140 3.43 0.75 10.52
CA ILE A 140 2.79 0.09 11.66
C ILE A 140 3.61 -1.05 12.25
N ALA A 141 4.56 -1.61 11.48
CA ALA A 141 5.43 -2.68 11.97
C ALA A 141 6.69 -2.87 11.10
N GLY A 142 7.65 -3.61 11.61
CA GLY A 142 8.83 -4.10 10.88
C GLY A 142 9.83 -3.01 10.48
N GLY A 143 10.62 -3.31 9.49
CA GLY A 143 11.73 -2.49 9.01
C GLY A 143 13.06 -2.87 9.66
N PHE A 144 14.13 -2.12 9.33
CA PHE A 144 15.50 -2.41 9.82
C PHE A 144 16.00 -3.82 9.49
N TYR A 145 15.68 -4.30 8.28
CA TYR A 145 16.00 -5.65 7.83
C TYR A 145 15.37 -6.77 8.69
N CYS A 146 14.38 -6.44 9.52
CA CYS A 146 13.55 -7.44 10.15
C CYS A 146 12.60 -8.02 9.11
N SER A 147 12.60 -9.32 8.97
CA SER A 147 11.62 -10.01 8.12
C SER A 147 10.20 -9.80 8.63
N GLY A 148 9.26 -9.73 7.72
CA GLY A 148 7.84 -9.62 8.03
C GLY A 148 7.08 -9.27 6.76
N GLU A 149 6.13 -10.12 6.39
CA GLU A 149 5.33 -9.99 5.17
C GLU A 149 3.93 -10.58 5.37
N GLY A 150 3.08 -10.44 4.37
CA GLY A 150 1.71 -10.96 4.41
C GLY A 150 0.89 -10.37 5.56
N PRO A 151 0.84 -9.03 5.73
CA PRO A 151 0.15 -8.43 6.87
C PRO A 151 -1.35 -8.69 6.79
N TYR A 152 -1.92 -9.06 7.93
CA TYR A 152 -3.37 -9.17 8.08
C TYR A 152 -3.79 -8.57 9.41
N ILE A 153 -4.79 -7.68 9.41
CA ILE A 153 -5.34 -7.10 10.63
C ILE A 153 -6.71 -7.72 10.92
N LEU A 154 -6.81 -8.33 12.10
CA LEU A 154 -8.06 -8.84 12.64
C LEU A 154 -8.55 -7.91 13.74
N LYS A 155 -9.80 -7.47 13.63
CA LYS A 155 -10.46 -6.74 14.69
C LYS A 155 -10.97 -7.70 15.76
N GLY A 156 -10.49 -7.55 16.98
CA GLY A 156 -11.06 -8.17 18.17
C GLY A 156 -12.04 -7.24 18.87
N LYS A 157 -12.46 -7.62 20.09
CA LYS A 157 -13.41 -6.82 20.87
C LYS A 157 -12.84 -5.45 21.27
N ASP A 158 -11.60 -5.44 21.79
CA ASP A 158 -10.99 -4.24 22.40
C ASP A 158 -9.74 -3.77 21.65
N PHE A 159 -9.21 -4.58 20.72
CA PHE A 159 -7.95 -4.34 20.02
C PHE A 159 -8.02 -4.77 18.57
N TYR A 160 -7.12 -4.19 17.76
CA TYR A 160 -6.76 -4.70 16.44
C TYR A 160 -5.48 -5.52 16.58
N TYR A 161 -5.47 -6.72 16.00
CA TYR A 161 -4.35 -7.64 16.02
C TYR A 161 -3.71 -7.70 14.65
N LEU A 162 -2.43 -7.33 14.56
CA LEU A 162 -1.65 -7.47 13.35
C LEU A 162 -0.96 -8.83 13.32
N PHE A 163 -1.22 -9.60 12.27
CA PHE A 163 -0.53 -10.83 11.95
C PHE A 163 0.41 -10.60 10.78
N VAL A 164 1.61 -11.15 10.84
CA VAL A 164 2.60 -11.13 9.76
C VAL A 164 3.30 -12.49 9.72
N SER A 165 3.71 -12.92 8.53
CA SER A 165 4.67 -14.01 8.40
C SER A 165 6.04 -13.51 8.80
N TYR A 166 6.78 -14.27 9.60
CA TYR A 166 8.10 -13.88 10.10
C TYR A 166 9.09 -15.04 9.95
N GLY A 167 10.30 -14.74 9.49
CA GLY A 167 11.37 -15.71 9.35
C GLY A 167 11.97 -15.75 7.94
N TYR A 168 12.94 -16.63 7.77
CA TYR A 168 13.52 -17.00 6.49
C TYR A 168 13.01 -18.41 6.11
N LEU A 169 12.71 -18.57 4.84
CA LEU A 169 12.48 -19.89 4.24
C LEU A 169 13.81 -20.55 3.93
#